data_311db5a06de9f4dc665d43c16c738987
#
_entry.id   311db5a06de9f4dc665d43c16c738987
#
_cell.length_a   1.000
_cell.length_b   1.000
_cell.length_c   1.000
_cell.angle_alpha   90.00
_cell.angle_beta   90.00
_cell.angle_gamma   90.00
#
_symmetry.space_group_name_H-M   'P 1'
#
loop_
_entity.id
_entity.type
_entity.pdbx_description
1 polymer ?
#
loop_
_entity_poly.entity_id
_entity_poly.type
_entity_poly.pdbx_seq_one_letter_code
_entity_poly.pdbx_strand_id
1 'polypeptide(L)'
;MSRDVYKEAILDHYRHPRNYGDLPNANAKAKEENVLCGDVIEMQLRLNGDRVDAVSFRGEGCAISIASASMITEFAKGKTIPDIKKLGKGEVIGLLGADPGPARIECALLGLEVLKAAIGERRDTKVP
;
A
#
# COMPACT_ATOMS: atom_id res chain seq x y z
N MET A 1 18.42 -11.07 14.90
CA MET A 1 18.19 -10.49 13.60
C MET A 1 18.66 -9.06 13.56
N SER A 2 19.47 -8.75 12.63
CA SER A 2 20.05 -7.44 12.61
C SER A 2 19.11 -6.44 11.93
N ARG A 3 19.26 -5.21 12.33
CA ARG A 3 18.52 -4.13 11.67
C ARG A 3 18.91 -4.00 10.22
N ASP A 4 20.09 -4.47 9.86
CA ASP A 4 20.56 -4.36 8.48
C ASP A 4 19.68 -5.14 7.52
N VAL A 5 19.14 -6.28 7.97
CA VAL A 5 18.27 -7.07 7.12
C VAL A 5 16.97 -6.29 6.81
N TYR A 6 16.39 -5.69 7.82
CA TYR A 6 15.18 -4.88 7.62
C TYR A 6 15.48 -3.68 6.75
N LYS A 7 16.61 -3.04 7.02
CA LYS A 7 17.01 -1.88 6.29
C LYS A 7 17.21 -2.20 4.81
N GLU A 8 17.80 -3.36 4.53
CA GLU A 8 18.03 -3.77 3.15
C GLU A 8 16.71 -4.00 2.42
N ALA A 9 15.75 -4.65 3.07
CA ALA A 9 14.46 -4.90 2.45
C ALA A 9 13.73 -3.59 2.16
N ILE A 10 13.74 -2.69 3.11
CA ILE A 10 13.10 -1.39 2.95
C ILE A 10 13.77 -0.60 1.83
N LEU A 11 15.10 -0.58 1.80
CA LEU A 11 15.80 0.15 0.76
C LEU A 11 15.56 -0.47 -0.61
N ASP A 12 15.49 -1.81 -0.69
CA ASP A 12 15.24 -2.46 -1.95
C ASP A 12 13.86 -2.07 -2.49
N HIS A 13 12.83 -2.13 -1.66
CA HIS A 13 11.49 -1.74 -2.08
C HIS A 13 11.41 -0.25 -2.40
N TYR A 14 12.18 0.55 -1.72
CA TYR A 14 12.21 1.98 -2.00
C TYR A 14 12.87 2.28 -3.35
N ARG A 15 13.99 1.62 -3.63
CA ARG A 15 14.74 1.85 -4.87
C ARG A 15 14.08 1.18 -6.06
N HIS A 16 13.46 0.04 -5.82
CA HIS A 16 12.87 -0.77 -6.88
C HIS A 16 11.45 -1.15 -6.47
N PRO A 17 10.55 -0.16 -6.36
CA PRO A 17 9.18 -0.47 -5.88
C PRO A 17 8.47 -1.40 -6.86
N ARG A 18 7.79 -2.38 -6.30
CA ARG A 18 7.01 -3.34 -7.07
C ARG A 18 5.66 -2.72 -7.41
N ASN A 19 5.15 -3.12 -8.57
CA ASN A 19 3.83 -2.68 -9.01
C ASN A 19 3.72 -1.15 -9.09
N TYR A 20 4.81 -0.50 -9.47
CA TYR A 20 4.83 0.95 -9.56
C TYR A 20 4.39 1.39 -10.95
N GLY A 21 3.50 2.37 -11.03
CA GLY A 21 3.05 2.92 -12.29
C GLY A 21 1.54 2.91 -12.42
N ASP A 22 1.07 3.11 -13.63
CA ASP A 22 -0.36 3.12 -13.90
C ASP A 22 -0.85 1.71 -14.18
N LEU A 23 -2.11 1.47 -13.87
CA LEU A 23 -2.74 0.19 -14.11
C LEU A 23 -3.86 0.36 -15.12
N PRO A 24 -3.68 -0.16 -16.35
CA PRO A 24 -4.76 -0.11 -17.34
C PRO A 24 -5.96 -0.88 -16.82
N ASN A 25 -7.14 -0.36 -17.12
CA ASN A 25 -8.40 -1.00 -16.75
C ASN A 25 -8.64 -1.08 -15.25
N ALA A 26 -8.02 -0.18 -14.48
CA ALA A 26 -8.33 -0.09 -13.06
C ALA A 26 -9.78 0.28 -12.86
N ASN A 27 -10.45 -0.37 -11.92
CA ASN A 27 -11.84 -0.07 -11.60
C ASN A 27 -12.00 0.42 -10.17
N ALA A 28 -10.89 0.68 -9.49
CA ALA A 28 -10.92 1.30 -8.17
C ALA A 28 -9.62 2.05 -7.98
N LYS A 29 -9.69 3.21 -7.33
CA LYS A 29 -8.47 3.96 -7.04
C LYS A 29 -8.71 4.92 -5.90
N ALA A 30 -7.63 5.31 -5.25
CA ALA A 30 -7.66 6.31 -4.19
C ALA A 30 -6.29 6.94 -4.05
N LYS A 31 -6.28 8.11 -3.43
CA LYS A 31 -5.04 8.85 -3.21
C LYS A 31 -5.17 9.54 -1.88
N GLU A 32 -4.13 9.46 -1.06
CA GLU A 32 -4.10 10.07 0.24
C GLU A 32 -2.74 10.73 0.47
N GLU A 33 -2.73 11.71 1.34
CA GLU A 33 -1.51 12.43 1.71
C GLU A 33 -1.31 12.40 3.20
N ASN A 34 -0.04 12.36 3.60
CA ASN A 34 0.34 12.64 4.97
C ASN A 34 1.00 14.02 4.93
N VAL A 35 0.23 15.06 5.28
CA VAL A 35 0.73 16.43 5.13
C VAL A 35 1.90 16.72 6.05
N LEU A 36 1.99 16.03 7.19
CA LEU A 36 3.08 16.27 8.13
C LEU A 36 4.42 15.84 7.57
N CYS A 37 4.43 14.77 6.76
CA CYS A 37 5.65 14.24 6.18
C CYS A 37 5.81 14.56 4.72
N GLY A 38 4.78 15.10 4.08
CA GLY A 38 4.82 15.35 2.66
C GLY A 38 4.69 14.11 1.79
N ASP A 39 4.21 13.02 2.37
CA ASP A 39 4.04 11.78 1.62
C ASP A 39 2.72 11.79 0.87
N VAL A 40 2.72 11.26 -0.35
CA VAL A 40 1.51 11.12 -1.16
C VAL A 40 1.55 9.73 -1.79
N ILE A 41 0.48 8.98 -1.64
CA ILE A 41 0.38 7.65 -2.26
C ILE A 41 -0.94 7.55 -3.01
N GLU A 42 -0.88 7.06 -4.22
CA GLU A 42 -2.06 6.76 -5.02
C GLU A 42 -2.01 5.29 -5.39
N MET A 43 -3.14 4.58 -5.28
CA MET A 43 -3.22 3.19 -5.72
C MET A 43 -4.34 3.02 -6.71
N GLN A 44 -4.11 2.15 -7.68
CA GLN A 44 -5.08 1.77 -8.68
C GLN A 44 -5.23 0.26 -8.60
N LEU A 45 -6.48 -0.19 -8.58
CA LEU A 45 -6.77 -1.61 -8.41
C LEU A 45 -7.67 -2.09 -9.52
N ARG A 46 -7.49 -3.34 -9.89
CA ARG A 46 -8.45 -4.04 -10.72
C ARG A 46 -9.09 -5.10 -9.86
N LEU A 47 -10.35 -4.88 -9.55
CA LEU A 47 -11.11 -5.80 -8.72
C LEU A 47 -11.98 -6.68 -9.59
N ASN A 48 -11.97 -7.96 -9.30
CA ASN A 48 -12.81 -8.94 -9.97
C ASN A 48 -13.69 -9.55 -8.90
N GLY A 49 -14.94 -9.08 -8.81
CA GLY A 49 -15.77 -9.40 -7.68
C GLY A 49 -15.16 -8.80 -6.42
N ASP A 50 -14.89 -9.63 -5.43
CA ASP A 50 -14.26 -9.15 -4.21
C ASP A 50 -12.77 -9.50 -4.12
N ARG A 51 -12.14 -9.85 -5.26
CA ARG A 51 -10.73 -10.24 -5.28
C ARG A 51 -9.91 -9.20 -6.03
N VAL A 52 -8.72 -8.93 -5.51
CA VAL A 52 -7.80 -8.00 -6.14
C VAL A 52 -6.99 -8.75 -7.20
N ASP A 53 -7.31 -8.52 -8.48
CA ASP A 53 -6.60 -9.15 -9.56
C ASP A 53 -5.26 -8.47 -9.83
N ALA A 54 -5.22 -7.16 -9.71
CA ALA A 54 -4.00 -6.41 -9.96
C ALA A 54 -4.05 -5.12 -9.15
N VAL A 55 -2.88 -4.60 -8.83
CA VAL A 55 -2.75 -3.36 -8.10
C VAL A 55 -1.46 -2.68 -8.52
N SER A 56 -1.50 -1.36 -8.63
CA SER A 56 -0.30 -0.58 -8.85
C SER A 56 -0.37 0.66 -7.97
N PHE A 57 0.77 1.32 -7.81
CA PHE A 57 0.78 2.54 -7.03
C PHE A 57 1.78 3.54 -7.60
N ARG A 58 1.56 4.78 -7.27
CA ARG A 58 2.49 5.87 -7.51
C ARG A 58 2.56 6.68 -6.25
N GLY A 59 3.67 7.35 -6.05
CA GLY A 59 3.75 8.19 -4.87
C GLY A 59 5.10 8.85 -4.72
N GLU A 60 5.16 9.77 -3.77
CA GLU A 60 6.36 10.45 -3.36
C GLU A 60 6.36 10.48 -1.86
N GLY A 61 7.54 10.35 -1.28
CA GLY A 61 7.64 10.36 0.16
C GLY A 61 8.93 9.74 0.63
N CYS A 62 8.98 9.49 1.93
CA CYS A 62 10.18 8.92 2.52
C CYS A 62 10.31 7.43 2.15
N ALA A 63 11.47 6.87 2.47
CA ALA A 63 11.74 5.47 2.16
C ALA A 63 10.70 4.55 2.82
N ILE A 64 10.26 4.88 4.02
CA ILE A 64 9.30 4.04 4.73
C ILE A 64 7.94 4.03 4.02
N SER A 65 7.45 5.19 3.57
CA SER A 65 6.14 5.23 2.94
C SER A 65 6.15 4.51 1.60
N ILE A 66 7.20 4.70 0.80
CA ILE A 66 7.28 4.05 -0.51
C ILE A 66 7.51 2.56 -0.36
N ALA A 67 8.42 2.15 0.53
CA ALA A 67 8.68 0.73 0.73
C ALA A 67 7.45 0.01 1.25
N SER A 68 6.75 0.62 2.20
CA SER A 68 5.55 0.04 2.76
C SER A 68 4.48 -0.12 1.69
N ALA A 69 4.26 0.91 0.87
CA ALA A 69 3.27 0.83 -0.21
C ALA A 69 3.63 -0.30 -1.18
N SER A 70 4.91 -0.42 -1.54
CA SER A 70 5.36 -1.48 -2.41
C SER A 70 5.05 -2.86 -1.83
N MET A 71 5.40 -3.06 -0.56
CA MET A 71 5.14 -4.34 0.11
C MET A 71 3.65 -4.64 0.22
N ILE A 72 2.86 -3.61 0.49
CA ILE A 72 1.41 -3.76 0.62
C ILE A 72 0.79 -4.16 -0.73
N THR A 73 1.26 -3.58 -1.85
CA THR A 73 0.73 -3.98 -3.15
C THR A 73 1.02 -5.44 -3.44
N GLU A 74 2.21 -5.92 -3.10
CA GLU A 74 2.54 -7.32 -3.31
C GLU A 74 1.63 -8.22 -2.48
N PHE A 75 1.41 -7.83 -1.24
CA PHE A 75 0.57 -8.62 -0.35
C PHE A 75 -0.89 -8.63 -0.82
N ALA A 76 -1.38 -7.50 -1.30
CA ALA A 76 -2.80 -7.35 -1.65
C ALA A 76 -3.20 -8.14 -2.88
N LYS A 77 -2.25 -8.37 -3.78
CA LYS A 77 -2.57 -9.05 -5.02
C LYS A 77 -3.05 -10.46 -4.75
N GLY A 78 -4.22 -10.78 -5.26
CA GLY A 78 -4.82 -12.09 -5.04
C GLY A 78 -5.64 -12.23 -3.78
N LYS A 79 -5.67 -11.21 -2.94
CA LYS A 79 -6.47 -11.26 -1.72
C LYS A 79 -7.88 -10.77 -1.95
N THR A 80 -8.77 -11.14 -1.05
CA THR A 80 -10.16 -10.68 -1.14
C THR A 80 -10.33 -9.38 -0.36
N ILE A 81 -11.42 -8.69 -0.66
CA ILE A 81 -11.74 -7.45 0.07
C ILE A 81 -11.87 -7.72 1.58
N PRO A 82 -12.58 -8.76 2.02
CA PRO A 82 -12.61 -9.03 3.47
C PRO A 82 -11.24 -9.24 4.08
N ASP A 83 -10.33 -9.91 3.37
CA ASP A 83 -8.96 -10.10 3.87
C ASP A 83 -8.26 -8.76 4.05
N ILE A 84 -8.43 -7.87 3.07
CA ILE A 84 -7.77 -6.57 3.14
C ILE A 84 -8.34 -5.72 4.26
N LYS A 85 -9.64 -5.80 4.47
CA LYS A 85 -10.27 -5.04 5.55
C LYS A 85 -9.76 -5.42 6.93
N LYS A 86 -9.23 -6.62 7.07
CA LYS A 86 -8.70 -7.09 8.35
C LYS A 86 -7.29 -6.59 8.63
N LEU A 87 -6.62 -6.03 7.63
CA LEU A 87 -5.26 -5.57 7.82
C LEU A 87 -5.22 -4.35 8.71
N GLY A 88 -4.24 -4.32 9.57
CA GLY A 88 -4.04 -3.20 10.47
C GLY A 88 -2.57 -2.92 10.67
N LYS A 89 -2.28 -2.14 11.70
CA LYS A 89 -0.93 -1.71 11.98
C LYS A 89 0.04 -2.88 12.16
N GLY A 90 -0.40 -3.90 12.89
CA GLY A 90 0.47 -5.06 13.15
C GLY A 90 0.91 -5.74 11.88
N GLU A 91 -0.01 -5.91 10.92
CA GLU A 91 0.33 -6.55 9.66
C GLU A 91 1.32 -5.73 8.86
N VAL A 92 1.16 -4.40 8.86
CA VAL A 92 2.09 -3.54 8.13
C VAL A 92 3.48 -3.61 8.76
N ILE A 93 3.56 -3.57 10.09
CA ILE A 93 4.85 -3.70 10.76
C ILE A 93 5.48 -5.04 10.41
N GLY A 94 4.67 -6.10 10.36
CA GLY A 94 5.16 -7.41 9.97
C GLY A 94 5.73 -7.43 8.56
N LEU A 95 5.06 -6.77 7.61
CA LEU A 95 5.56 -6.70 6.25
C LEU A 95 6.87 -5.94 6.17
N LEU A 96 6.99 -4.84 6.92
CA LEU A 96 8.23 -4.07 6.94
C LEU A 96 9.37 -4.84 7.59
N GLY A 97 9.05 -5.73 8.50
CA GLY A 97 10.05 -6.47 9.26
C GLY A 97 10.64 -5.70 10.41
N ALA A 98 10.15 -4.51 10.66
CA ALA A 98 10.66 -3.67 11.75
C ALA A 98 9.61 -2.64 12.12
N ASP A 99 9.60 -2.25 13.38
CA ASP A 99 8.73 -1.18 13.85
C ASP A 99 9.40 0.15 13.48
N PRO A 100 8.76 0.98 12.66
CA PRO A 100 9.38 2.23 12.22
C PRO A 100 9.44 3.29 13.31
N GLY A 101 8.79 3.04 14.46
CA GLY A 101 8.77 3.99 15.56
C GLY A 101 7.66 5.03 15.43
N PRO A 102 7.41 5.75 16.52
CA PRO A 102 6.26 6.67 16.55
C PRO A 102 6.35 7.80 15.54
N ALA A 103 7.55 8.19 15.15
CA ALA A 103 7.69 9.29 14.19
C ALA A 103 7.39 8.88 12.77
N ARG A 104 7.47 7.58 12.46
CA ARG A 104 7.33 7.10 11.09
C ARG A 104 6.17 6.14 10.88
N ILE A 105 5.44 5.83 11.96
CA ILE A 105 4.35 4.84 11.82
C ILE A 105 3.27 5.34 10.86
N GLU A 106 2.98 6.63 10.85
CA GLU A 106 1.98 7.15 9.94
C GLU A 106 2.44 7.02 8.48
N CYS A 107 3.73 7.19 8.24
CA CYS A 107 4.29 6.99 6.90
C CYS A 107 4.09 5.54 6.47
N ALA A 108 4.32 4.61 7.39
CA ALA A 108 4.18 3.18 7.07
C ALA A 108 2.74 2.80 6.81
N LEU A 109 1.79 3.47 7.44
CA LEU A 109 0.38 3.10 7.31
C LEU A 109 -0.31 3.78 6.14
N LEU A 110 0.31 4.78 5.53
CA LEU A 110 -0.35 5.53 4.46
C LEU A 110 -0.79 4.63 3.31
N GLY A 111 0.07 3.71 2.89
CA GLY A 111 -0.29 2.80 1.80
C GLY A 111 -1.49 1.94 2.13
N LEU A 112 -1.59 1.48 3.38
CA LEU A 112 -2.75 0.68 3.77
C LEU A 112 -4.01 1.53 3.78
N GLU A 113 -3.92 2.77 4.22
CA GLU A 113 -5.08 3.66 4.20
C GLU A 113 -5.56 3.88 2.77
N VAL A 114 -4.62 4.06 1.84
CA VAL A 114 -4.98 4.24 0.43
C VAL A 114 -5.63 2.99 -0.13
N LEU A 115 -5.08 1.82 0.19
CA LEU A 115 -5.65 0.58 -0.29
C LEU A 115 -7.08 0.39 0.20
N LYS A 116 -7.32 0.67 1.47
CA LYS A 116 -8.67 0.53 2.02
C LYS A 116 -9.63 1.55 1.44
N ALA A 117 -9.15 2.76 1.19
CA ALA A 117 -9.98 3.78 0.56
C ALA A 117 -10.32 3.38 -0.87
N ALA A 118 -9.37 2.80 -1.60
CA ALA A 118 -9.62 2.38 -2.98
C ALA A 118 -10.67 1.30 -3.03
N ILE A 119 -10.64 0.37 -2.09
CA ILE A 119 -11.64 -0.68 -2.03
C ILE A 119 -13.03 -0.08 -1.84
N GLY A 120 -13.14 0.95 -1.01
CA GLY A 120 -14.42 1.60 -0.79
C GLY A 120 -14.89 2.43 -1.97
N GLU A 121 -13.95 2.79 -2.86
CA GLU A 121 -14.28 3.62 -4.02
C GLU A 121 -14.47 2.83 -5.30
N ARG A 122 -14.57 1.52 -5.22
CA ARG A 122 -14.65 0.70 -6.42
C ARG A 122 -15.86 1.09 -7.25
N ARG A 123 -15.63 1.18 -8.56
CA ARG A 123 -16.67 1.67 -9.45
C ARG A 123 -17.61 0.60 -9.94
N ASP A 124 -17.12 -0.62 -10.08
CA ASP A 124 -17.94 -1.69 -10.62
C ASP A 124 -19.06 -2.10 -9.67
N THR A 125 -19.01 -1.62 -8.43
CA THR A 125 -20.10 -1.89 -7.49
C THR A 125 -21.04 -0.73 -7.37
N LYS A 126 -20.81 0.32 -8.10
CA LYS A 126 -21.66 1.48 -8.06
C LYS A 126 -22.86 1.27 -8.90
N VAL A 127 -23.50 0.24 -8.65
CA VAL A 127 -24.73 0.01 -9.34
C VAL A 127 -25.80 0.60 -8.49
N PRO A 128 -26.46 1.56 -8.97
CA PRO A 128 -27.52 2.23 -8.25
C PRO A 128 -28.59 1.29 -7.81
#